data_86f76f693294ee7ca375b68a133e3421
#
_entry.id   86f76f693294ee7ca375b68a133e3421
#
_cell.length_a   1.000
_cell.length_b   1.000
_cell.length_c   1.000
_cell.angle_alpha   90.00
_cell.angle_beta   90.00
_cell.angle_gamma   90.00
#
_symmetry.space_group_name_H-M   'P 1'
#
loop_
_entity.id
_entity.type
_entity.pdbx_description
1 polymer ?
#
loop_
_entity_poly.entity_id
_entity_poly.type
_entity_poly.pdbx_seq_one_letter_code
_entity_poly.pdbx_strand_id
1 'polypeptide(L)' 'MTYSKKQFSKDLKQEIQKGFDVARIAQWAYMLSIDRYREIPSDLDKVIQQVAVMGEGEEFEFSEDELIQLADELEA' A
#
# COMPACT_ATOMS: atom_id res chain seq x y z
N MET A 1 17.33 -8.92 -1.79
CA MET A 1 17.14 -7.47 -1.63
C MET A 1 15.92 -7.20 -0.78
N THR A 2 15.97 -6.17 0.04
CA THR A 2 14.85 -5.81 0.92
C THR A 2 13.91 -4.84 0.20
N TYR A 3 12.63 -5.10 0.29
CA TYR A 3 11.61 -4.20 -0.24
C TYR A 3 11.50 -3.01 0.71
N SER A 4 11.79 -1.80 0.24
CA SER A 4 11.89 -0.63 1.11
C SER A 4 10.59 0.17 1.16
N LYS A 5 10.47 0.99 2.21
CA LYS A 5 9.35 1.94 2.34
C LYS A 5 9.30 2.87 1.13
N LYS A 6 10.45 3.33 0.67
CA LYS A 6 10.54 4.22 -0.48
C LYS A 6 10.04 3.54 -1.75
N GLN A 7 10.38 2.27 -1.93
CA GLN A 7 9.92 1.51 -3.07
C GLN A 7 8.39 1.31 -3.01
N PHE A 8 7.87 1.00 -1.83
CA PHE A 8 6.43 0.85 -1.66
C PHE A 8 5.70 2.17 -1.94
N SER A 9 6.24 3.29 -1.45
CA SER A 9 5.68 4.61 -1.71
C SER A 9 5.56 4.87 -3.20
N LYS A 10 6.63 4.60 -3.94
CA LYS A 10 6.67 4.81 -5.38
C LYS A 10 5.65 3.92 -6.10
N ASP A 11 5.59 2.65 -5.72
CA ASP A 11 4.67 1.70 -6.33
C ASP A 11 3.22 2.05 -6.04
N LEU A 12 2.94 2.49 -4.80
CA LEU A 12 1.60 2.90 -4.40
C LEU A 12 1.14 4.13 -5.21
N LYS A 13 2.02 5.11 -5.37
CA LYS A 13 1.70 6.30 -6.17
C LYS A 13 1.39 5.93 -7.61
N GLN A 14 2.11 4.97 -8.18
CA GLN A 14 1.85 4.48 -9.52
C GLN A 14 0.47 3.83 -9.62
N GLU A 15 0.10 3.04 -8.62
CA GLU A 15 -1.23 2.42 -8.61
C GLU A 15 -2.35 3.47 -8.53
N ILE A 16 -2.15 4.51 -7.74
CA ILE A 16 -3.12 5.60 -7.63
C ILE A 16 -3.25 6.33 -8.96
N GLN A 17 -2.15 6.56 -9.67
CA GLN A 17 -2.14 7.25 -10.96
C GLN A 17 -2.88 6.47 -12.05
N LYS A 18 -2.93 5.16 -11.95
CA LYS A 18 -3.68 4.33 -12.92
C LYS A 18 -5.19 4.50 -12.79
N GLY A 19 -5.64 5.09 -11.69
CA GLY A 19 -7.04 5.28 -11.38
C GLY A 19 -7.29 4.86 -9.95
N PHE A 20 -7.94 5.73 -9.18
CA PHE A 20 -8.19 5.42 -7.77
C PHE A 20 -9.35 4.43 -7.66
N ASP A 21 -9.03 3.19 -7.33
CA ASP A 21 -10.01 2.11 -7.13
C ASP A 21 -9.59 1.36 -5.87
N VAL A 22 -10.37 1.51 -4.82
CA VAL A 22 -10.08 0.92 -3.51
C VAL A 22 -9.91 -0.60 -3.61
N ALA A 23 -10.83 -1.27 -4.28
CA ALA A 23 -10.78 -2.74 -4.39
C ALA A 23 -9.50 -3.20 -5.12
N ARG A 24 -9.15 -2.52 -6.21
CA ARG A 24 -7.97 -2.88 -6.99
C ARG A 24 -6.68 -2.61 -6.20
N ILE A 25 -6.61 -1.46 -5.54
CA ILE A 25 -5.42 -1.08 -4.77
C ILE A 25 -5.25 -2.01 -3.57
N ALA A 26 -6.34 -2.34 -2.88
CA ALA A 26 -6.31 -3.27 -1.76
C ALA A 26 -5.84 -4.65 -2.19
N GLN A 27 -6.32 -5.15 -3.32
CA GLN A 27 -5.90 -6.43 -3.85
C GLN A 27 -4.41 -6.42 -4.24
N TRP A 28 -3.96 -5.33 -4.86
CA TRP A 28 -2.54 -5.17 -5.19
C TRP A 28 -1.67 -5.25 -3.94
N ALA A 29 -2.05 -4.55 -2.87
CA ALA A 29 -1.29 -4.56 -1.63
C ALA A 29 -1.27 -5.96 -1.01
N TYR A 30 -2.40 -6.65 -1.04
CA TYR A 30 -2.50 -8.00 -0.52
C TYR A 30 -1.57 -8.95 -1.28
N MET A 31 -1.60 -8.90 -2.60
CA MET A 31 -0.73 -9.75 -3.44
C MET A 31 0.73 -9.44 -3.21
N LEU A 32 1.07 -8.16 -3.07
CA LEU A 32 2.43 -7.73 -2.77
C LEU A 32 2.93 -8.32 -1.45
N SER A 33 2.07 -8.33 -0.43
CA SER A 33 2.44 -8.87 0.88
C SER A 33 2.74 -10.35 0.83
N ILE A 34 2.12 -11.08 -0.10
CA ILE A 34 2.37 -12.51 -0.29
C ILE A 34 3.63 -12.73 -1.13
N ASP A 35 3.75 -12.02 -2.26
CA ASP A 35 4.85 -12.21 -3.21
C ASP A 35 6.20 -11.80 -2.65
N ARG A 36 6.22 -10.78 -1.81
CA ARG A 36 7.44 -10.21 -1.26
C ARG A 36 7.58 -10.44 0.24
N TYR A 37 6.86 -11.41 0.77
CA TYR A 37 6.76 -11.66 2.20
C TYR A 37 8.12 -11.63 2.92
N ARG A 38 9.13 -12.28 2.34
CA ARG A 38 10.46 -12.39 2.97
C ARG A 38 11.30 -11.12 2.85
N GLU A 39 10.93 -10.24 1.93
CA GLU A 39 11.69 -9.03 1.65
C GLU A 39 11.14 -7.82 2.40
N ILE A 40 9.95 -7.93 2.99
CA ILE A 40 9.25 -6.81 3.60
C ILE A 40 9.57 -6.75 5.09
N PRO A 41 10.16 -5.62 5.57
CA PRO A 41 10.35 -5.43 7.02
C PRO A 41 9.01 -5.39 7.75
N SER A 42 9.00 -5.79 9.03
CA SER A 42 7.76 -5.91 9.78
C SER A 42 7.01 -4.58 9.94
N ASP A 43 7.71 -3.46 10.06
CA ASP A 43 7.08 -2.14 10.18
C ASP A 43 6.41 -1.73 8.86
N LEU A 44 7.01 -2.07 7.73
CA LEU A 44 6.42 -1.82 6.42
C LEU A 44 5.24 -2.78 6.17
N ASP A 45 5.35 -4.01 6.61
CA ASP A 45 4.27 -4.99 6.47
C ASP A 45 2.97 -4.49 7.12
N LYS A 46 3.08 -3.86 8.28
CA LYS A 46 1.91 -3.28 8.95
C LYS A 46 1.21 -2.24 8.08
N VAL A 47 1.98 -1.40 7.40
CA VAL A 47 1.44 -0.38 6.51
C VAL A 47 0.76 -1.05 5.30
N ILE A 48 1.42 -2.04 4.71
CA ILE A 48 0.87 -2.77 3.57
C ILE A 48 -0.45 -3.44 3.95
N GLN A 49 -0.53 -4.03 5.14
CA GLN A 49 -1.76 -4.65 5.62
C GLN A 49 -2.88 -3.64 5.79
N GLN A 50 -2.58 -2.42 6.22
CA GLN A 50 -3.58 -1.36 6.32
C GLN A 50 -4.18 -1.04 4.96
N VAL A 51 -3.36 -1.01 3.93
CA VAL A 51 -3.85 -0.78 2.56
C VAL A 51 -4.63 -2.00 2.07
N ALA A 52 -4.16 -3.20 2.38
CA ALA A 52 -4.81 -4.42 1.93
C ALA A 52 -6.22 -4.61 2.51
N VAL A 53 -6.46 -4.15 3.74
CA VAL A 53 -7.78 -4.33 4.37
C VAL A 53 -8.82 -3.31 3.88
N MET A 54 -8.44 -2.34 3.05
CA MET A 54 -9.41 -1.40 2.50
C MET A 54 -10.55 -2.08 1.76
N GLY A 55 -10.29 -3.24 1.18
CA GLY A 55 -11.30 -4.00 0.46
C GLY A 55 -12.31 -4.71 1.35
N GLU A 56 -12.11 -4.73 2.66
CA GLU A 56 -12.95 -5.50 3.58
C GLU A 56 -14.14 -4.70 4.13
N GLY A 57 -14.14 -3.38 3.96
CA GLY A 57 -15.26 -2.55 4.42
C GLY A 57 -14.94 -1.08 4.33
N GLU A 58 -15.99 -0.25 4.24
CA GLU A 58 -15.85 1.20 4.10
C GLU A 58 -15.08 1.82 5.26
N GLU A 59 -15.20 1.26 6.43
CA GLU A 59 -14.51 1.75 7.64
C GLU A 59 -12.99 1.63 7.55
N PHE A 60 -12.48 0.78 6.66
CA PHE A 60 -11.06 0.59 6.44
C PHE A 60 -10.52 1.34 5.24
N GLU A 61 -11.37 2.04 4.49
CA GLU A 61 -10.96 2.72 3.27
C GLU A 61 -10.23 4.02 3.56
N PHE A 62 -9.14 4.24 2.83
CA PHE A 62 -8.50 5.54 2.76
C PHE A 62 -9.04 6.30 1.56
N SER A 63 -9.14 7.62 1.67
CA SER A 63 -9.39 8.46 0.50
C SER A 63 -8.12 8.53 -0.36
N GLU A 64 -8.26 9.00 -1.60
CA GLU A 64 -7.10 9.19 -2.46
C GLU A 64 -6.05 10.09 -1.81
N ASP A 65 -6.49 11.21 -1.21
CA ASP A 65 -5.57 12.14 -0.53
C ASP A 65 -4.87 11.49 0.66
N GLU A 66 -5.59 10.66 1.41
CA GLU A 66 -5.00 9.96 2.54
C GLU A 66 -3.93 8.96 2.11
N LEU A 67 -4.17 8.26 1.00
CA LEU A 67 -3.18 7.33 0.46
C LEU A 67 -1.95 8.06 -0.07
N ILE A 68 -2.14 9.19 -0.74
CA ILE A 68 -1.03 10.01 -1.21
C ILE A 68 -0.21 10.50 -0.04
N GLN A 69 -0.87 10.96 1.03
CA GLN A 69 -0.19 11.41 2.23
C GLN A 69 0.60 10.28 2.88
N LEU A 70 0.02 9.09 2.95
CA LEU A 70 0.71 7.91 3.48
C LEU A 70 1.97 7.61 2.67
N ALA A 71 1.86 7.64 1.34
CA ALA A 71 3.00 7.41 0.47
C ALA A 71 4.09 8.46 0.69
N ASP A 72 3.70 9.73 0.83
CA ASP A 72 4.66 10.81 1.08
C ASP A 72 5.39 10.62 2.40
N GLU A 73 4.69 10.18 3.44
CA GLU A 73 5.30 9.92 4.74
C GLU A 73 6.33 8.79 4.67
N LEU A 74 6.05 7.76 3.87
CA LEU A 74 6.97 6.64 3.71
C LEU A 74 8.21 7.02 2.91
N GLU A 75 8.08 8.02 2.05
CA GLU A 75 9.19 8.48 1.22
C GLU A 75 10.15 9.40 1.99
N ALA A 76 9.67 10.02 3.03
CA ALA A 76 10.42 11.00 3.81
C ALA A 76 11.57 10.36 4.61
#